data_833a0093c3bcc3523e630c658871c0ce
#
_entry.id   833a0093c3bcc3523e630c658871c0ce
#
_cell.length_a   1.000
_cell.length_b   1.000
_cell.length_c   1.000
_cell.angle_alpha   90.00
_cell.angle_beta   90.00
_cell.angle_gamma   90.00
#
_symmetry.space_group_name_H-M   'P 1'
#
loop_
_entity.id
_entity.type
_entity.pdbx_description
1 polymer ?
#
loop_
_entity_poly.entity_id
_entity_poly.type
_entity_poly.pdbx_seq_one_letter_code
_entity_poly.pdbx_strand_id
1 'polypeptide(L)'
;PECAVREVDEEIGVQVRLGIPLPTIYYRVNPGLKQVLYWAAKLDKQDPVPDGNEVDRVLWCAPAKARELLSNPSDVEPLDALVEAHRLNELDTYPFVVVRHAKAKPRSAWSQAEGERPLVATGRRQALAVCRMLSAWKPKRIVSSPWLRCVQTVTPYAMHTQTKLRTVDAITEHNNERNPKKARAALFQMLEKGKPTAVCTHRPVLPNLFKVLAARMDPLLAAKLPAEDPYLRPGAVLVCHISKKQHGKIVAMEILDAYDD
;
A
#
# COMPACT_ATOMS: atom_id res chain seq x y z
N PRO A 1 2.32 -2.07 -8.67
CA PRO A 1 3.46 -1.48 -7.91
C PRO A 1 4.70 -2.36 -7.93
N GLU A 2 4.56 -3.67 -7.72
CA GLU A 2 5.66 -4.64 -7.73
C GLU A 2 6.41 -4.64 -9.08
N CYS A 3 5.69 -4.72 -10.20
CA CYS A 3 6.26 -4.63 -11.54
C CYS A 3 7.03 -3.32 -11.72
N ALA A 4 6.44 -2.17 -11.37
CA ALA A 4 7.09 -0.88 -11.52
C ALA A 4 8.44 -0.78 -10.76
N VAL A 5 8.51 -1.34 -9.54
CA VAL A 5 9.77 -1.37 -8.78
C VAL A 5 10.80 -2.30 -9.42
N ARG A 6 10.35 -3.44 -9.94
CA ARG A 6 11.20 -4.42 -10.62
C ARG A 6 11.76 -3.87 -11.93
N GLU A 7 10.90 -3.28 -12.78
CA GLU A 7 11.32 -2.67 -14.05
C GLU A 7 12.36 -1.57 -13.83
N VAL A 8 12.13 -0.68 -12.84
CA VAL A 8 13.11 0.37 -12.50
C VAL A 8 14.47 -0.22 -12.08
N ASP A 9 14.47 -1.34 -11.33
CA ASP A 9 15.70 -2.02 -10.96
C ASP A 9 16.38 -2.70 -12.15
N GLU A 10 15.61 -3.36 -13.01
CA GLU A 10 16.10 -4.06 -14.21
C GLU A 10 16.63 -3.07 -15.26
N GLU A 11 15.90 -1.99 -15.53
CA GLU A 11 16.23 -1.01 -16.58
C GLU A 11 17.35 -0.03 -16.22
N ILE A 12 17.40 0.41 -14.96
CA ILE A 12 18.34 1.47 -14.52
C ILE A 12 19.10 1.15 -13.23
N GLY A 13 19.02 -0.07 -12.72
CA GLY A 13 19.86 -0.57 -11.61
C GLY A 13 19.63 0.10 -10.27
N VAL A 14 18.46 0.70 -9.98
CA VAL A 14 18.22 1.42 -8.75
C VAL A 14 17.02 0.91 -7.96
N GLN A 15 17.16 0.88 -6.65
CA GLN A 15 16.12 0.46 -5.71
C GLN A 15 15.29 1.65 -5.23
N VAL A 16 14.12 1.84 -5.81
CA VAL A 16 13.18 2.90 -5.43
C VAL A 16 12.24 2.48 -4.31
N ARG A 17 11.63 3.47 -3.68
CA ARG A 17 10.45 3.32 -2.83
C ARG A 17 9.33 4.15 -3.42
N LEU A 18 8.18 3.51 -3.64
CA LEU A 18 7.02 4.21 -4.16
C LEU A 18 6.46 5.20 -3.13
N GLY A 19 6.08 6.36 -3.63
CA GLY A 19 5.32 7.39 -2.96
C GLY A 19 3.85 7.37 -3.39
N ILE A 20 3.27 8.54 -3.55
CA ILE A 20 1.86 8.72 -3.95
C ILE A 20 1.60 8.18 -5.36
N PRO A 21 0.39 7.62 -5.63
CA PRO A 21 -0.04 7.33 -6.99
C PRO A 21 -0.22 8.63 -7.77
N LEU A 22 0.14 8.60 -9.03
CA LEU A 22 -0.06 9.67 -10.00
C LEU A 22 -1.19 9.30 -10.97
N PRO A 23 -1.70 10.20 -11.80
CA PRO A 23 -2.75 9.90 -12.76
C PRO A 23 -2.43 8.69 -13.62
N THR A 24 -3.43 7.83 -13.77
CA THR A 24 -3.36 6.65 -14.64
C THR A 24 -3.68 7.04 -16.06
N ILE A 25 -2.85 6.61 -17.00
CA ILE A 25 -3.05 6.85 -18.42
C ILE A 25 -3.71 5.64 -19.07
N TYR A 26 -4.62 5.90 -20.00
CA TYR A 26 -5.26 4.88 -20.82
C TYR A 26 -5.02 5.19 -22.29
N TYR A 27 -4.54 4.22 -23.06
CA TYR A 27 -4.44 4.35 -24.49
C TYR A 27 -4.81 3.06 -25.23
N ARG A 28 -5.31 3.22 -26.45
CA ARG A 28 -5.72 2.08 -27.27
C ARG A 28 -4.49 1.40 -27.86
N VAL A 29 -4.46 0.08 -27.75
CA VAL A 29 -3.52 -0.83 -28.44
C VAL A 29 -4.33 -1.89 -29.17
N ASN A 30 -3.75 -2.52 -30.16
CA ASN A 30 -4.43 -3.61 -30.84
C ASN A 30 -3.99 -4.97 -30.25
N PRO A 31 -4.88 -5.80 -29.67
CA PRO A 31 -6.29 -5.52 -29.40
C PRO A 31 -6.50 -5.00 -27.96
N GLY A 32 -7.18 -3.84 -27.78
CA GLY A 32 -7.71 -3.45 -26.48
C GLY A 32 -7.29 -2.09 -25.94
N LEU A 33 -7.44 -1.92 -24.64
CA LEU A 33 -7.07 -0.73 -23.87
C LEU A 33 -5.90 -1.07 -22.95
N LYS A 34 -4.78 -0.35 -23.06
CA LYS A 34 -3.65 -0.45 -22.14
C LYS A 34 -3.82 0.58 -21.04
N GLN A 35 -3.67 0.14 -19.81
CA GLN A 35 -3.63 0.99 -18.62
C GLN A 35 -2.19 1.08 -18.13
N VAL A 36 -1.70 2.31 -17.92
CA VAL A 36 -0.38 2.57 -17.35
C VAL A 36 -0.55 3.30 -16.02
N LEU A 37 -0.04 2.69 -14.98
CA LEU A 37 -0.07 3.19 -13.61
C LEU A 37 1.24 3.90 -13.29
N TYR A 38 1.16 5.07 -12.69
CA TYR A 38 2.32 5.88 -12.31
C TYR A 38 2.36 6.13 -10.81
N TRP A 39 3.56 6.19 -10.27
CA TRP A 39 3.81 6.58 -8.89
C TRP A 39 4.95 7.58 -8.83
N ALA A 40 4.87 8.54 -7.92
CA ALA A 40 6.05 9.24 -7.47
C ALA A 40 6.98 8.23 -6.80
N ALA A 41 8.28 8.29 -7.09
CA ALA A 41 9.24 7.41 -6.46
C ALA A 41 10.38 8.23 -5.83
N LYS A 42 10.89 7.75 -4.70
CA LYS A 42 12.05 8.33 -4.06
C LYS A 42 13.26 7.42 -4.24
N LEU A 43 14.33 8.03 -4.77
CA LEU A 43 15.64 7.41 -4.87
C LEU A 43 16.54 7.94 -3.75
N ASP A 44 17.17 7.02 -3.00
CA ASP A 44 18.11 7.36 -1.93
C ASP A 44 19.55 7.08 -2.40
N LYS A 45 20.32 8.15 -2.73
CA LYS A 45 21.78 8.14 -2.97
C LYS A 45 22.32 6.99 -3.83
N GLN A 46 21.65 6.71 -4.94
CA GLN A 46 22.10 5.73 -5.93
C GLN A 46 22.21 6.45 -7.28
N ASP A 47 23.22 6.13 -8.05
CA ASP A 47 23.36 6.61 -9.41
C ASP A 47 22.74 5.59 -10.37
N PRO A 48 21.77 5.98 -11.20
CA PRO A 48 21.17 5.07 -12.15
C PRO A 48 22.17 4.69 -13.25
N VAL A 49 22.19 3.41 -13.59
CA VAL A 49 23.00 2.85 -14.66
C VAL A 49 22.05 2.20 -15.67
N PRO A 50 21.92 2.75 -16.89
CA PRO A 50 21.08 2.14 -17.91
C PRO A 50 21.55 0.73 -18.26
N ASP A 51 20.60 -0.17 -18.53
CA ASP A 51 20.89 -1.58 -18.87
C ASP A 51 21.51 -1.74 -20.26
N GLY A 52 21.43 -0.73 -21.13
CA GLY A 52 21.95 -0.72 -22.49
C GLY A 52 21.15 -1.59 -23.50
N ASN A 53 20.01 -2.13 -23.08
CA ASN A 53 19.10 -2.91 -23.93
C ASN A 53 17.78 -2.16 -24.19
N GLU A 54 17.04 -1.87 -23.12
CA GLU A 54 15.76 -1.14 -23.18
C GLU A 54 15.96 0.35 -22.90
N VAL A 55 16.96 0.69 -22.07
CA VAL A 55 17.32 2.07 -21.71
C VAL A 55 18.76 2.37 -22.08
N ASP A 56 18.95 3.27 -23.06
CA ASP A 56 20.29 3.71 -23.50
C ASP A 56 20.89 4.77 -22.58
N ARG A 57 20.06 5.62 -21.98
CA ARG A 57 20.53 6.76 -21.19
C ARG A 57 19.51 7.21 -20.17
N VAL A 58 19.99 7.56 -18.98
CA VAL A 58 19.21 8.23 -17.91
C VAL A 58 19.66 9.67 -17.79
N LEU A 59 18.71 10.58 -17.66
CA LEU A 59 18.97 12.01 -17.50
C LEU A 59 18.19 12.57 -16.31
N TRP A 60 18.90 13.14 -15.36
CA TRP A 60 18.30 13.97 -14.31
C TRP A 60 18.09 15.40 -14.84
N CYS A 61 16.86 15.85 -14.84
CA CYS A 61 16.53 17.19 -15.32
C CYS A 61 15.40 17.86 -14.50
N ALA A 62 15.31 19.17 -14.62
CA ALA A 62 14.19 19.91 -14.05
C ALA A 62 12.87 19.55 -14.78
N PRO A 63 11.70 19.66 -14.11
CA PRO A 63 10.41 19.29 -14.71
C PRO A 63 10.10 19.98 -16.05
N ALA A 64 10.48 21.25 -16.20
CA ALA A 64 10.31 21.98 -17.47
C ALA A 64 11.07 21.29 -18.61
N LYS A 65 12.32 20.86 -18.36
CA LYS A 65 13.11 20.14 -19.35
C LYS A 65 12.58 18.72 -19.60
N ALA A 66 12.11 18.04 -18.56
CA ALA A 66 11.45 16.75 -18.72
C ALA A 66 10.24 16.84 -19.67
N ARG A 67 9.40 17.87 -19.50
CA ARG A 67 8.24 18.12 -20.37
C ARG A 67 8.63 18.28 -21.85
N GLU A 68 9.74 18.95 -22.15
CA GLU A 68 10.25 19.11 -23.53
C GLU A 68 10.74 17.79 -24.13
N LEU A 69 11.23 16.87 -23.29
CA LEU A 69 11.81 15.60 -23.71
C LEU A 69 10.78 14.47 -23.84
N LEU A 70 9.62 14.60 -23.22
CA LEU A 70 8.55 13.62 -23.33
C LEU A 70 8.03 13.55 -24.77
N SER A 71 8.13 12.38 -25.38
CA SER A 71 7.65 12.13 -26.74
C SER A 71 6.15 11.82 -26.80
N ASN A 72 5.58 11.31 -25.71
CA ASN A 72 4.16 10.99 -25.64
C ASN A 72 3.42 12.08 -24.85
N PRO A 73 2.46 12.81 -25.47
CA PRO A 73 1.72 13.87 -24.79
C PRO A 73 0.96 13.42 -23.54
N SER A 74 0.54 12.16 -23.48
CA SER A 74 -0.16 11.62 -22.31
C SER A 74 0.73 11.50 -21.06
N ASP A 75 2.06 11.43 -21.21
CA ASP A 75 3.00 11.34 -20.08
C ASP A 75 3.20 12.69 -19.37
N VAL A 76 2.70 13.77 -19.97
CA VAL A 76 2.73 15.12 -19.38
C VAL A 76 1.81 15.19 -18.15
N GLU A 77 0.68 14.51 -18.15
CA GLU A 77 -0.29 14.56 -17.05
C GLU A 77 0.30 14.01 -15.73
N PRO A 78 0.97 12.84 -15.66
CA PRO A 78 1.68 12.39 -14.46
C PRO A 78 2.80 13.34 -14.03
N LEU A 79 3.53 13.93 -14.97
CA LEU A 79 4.59 14.91 -14.67
C LEU A 79 4.00 16.16 -14.02
N ASP A 80 2.91 16.69 -14.54
CA ASP A 80 2.23 17.87 -13.97
C ASP A 80 1.68 17.57 -12.57
N ALA A 81 1.07 16.41 -12.39
CA ALA A 81 0.60 15.97 -11.08
C ALA A 81 1.76 15.82 -10.07
N LEU A 82 2.92 15.33 -10.50
CA LEU A 82 4.11 15.24 -9.67
C LEU A 82 4.59 16.64 -9.24
N VAL A 83 4.63 17.60 -10.16
CA VAL A 83 5.03 18.99 -9.89
C VAL A 83 4.06 19.67 -8.93
N GLU A 84 2.76 19.45 -9.12
CA GLU A 84 1.72 20.02 -8.24
C GLU A 84 1.80 19.41 -6.84
N ALA A 85 1.97 18.10 -6.72
CA ALA A 85 2.16 17.43 -5.44
C ALA A 85 3.43 17.93 -4.71
N HIS A 86 4.49 18.26 -5.46
CA HIS A 86 5.68 18.91 -4.90
C HIS A 86 5.35 20.30 -4.33
N ARG A 87 4.64 21.13 -5.11
CA ARG A 87 4.21 22.48 -4.70
C ARG A 87 3.33 22.44 -3.45
N LEU A 88 2.47 21.44 -3.34
CA LEU A 88 1.57 21.23 -2.20
C LEU A 88 2.24 20.55 -0.99
N ASN A 89 3.54 20.20 -1.05
CA ASN A 89 4.25 19.44 -0.01
C ASN A 89 3.65 18.04 0.25
N GLU A 90 3.20 17.36 -0.80
CA GLU A 90 2.55 16.04 -0.74
C GLU A 90 3.45 14.90 -1.22
N LEU A 91 4.67 15.17 -1.71
CA LEU A 91 5.61 14.14 -2.16
C LEU A 91 6.39 13.45 -1.02
N ASP A 92 6.79 14.20 0.02
CA ASP A 92 7.54 13.59 1.13
C ASP A 92 6.59 12.92 2.12
N THR A 93 6.22 11.70 1.76
CA THR A 93 5.27 10.88 2.52
C THR A 93 5.93 9.65 3.14
N TYR A 94 5.19 9.02 4.05
CA TYR A 94 5.45 7.66 4.50
C TYR A 94 4.15 6.84 4.44
N PRO A 95 4.25 5.50 4.18
CA PRO A 95 3.07 4.66 4.04
C PRO A 95 2.48 4.25 5.39
N PHE A 96 1.16 4.24 5.47
CA PHE A 96 0.40 3.49 6.46
C PHE A 96 -0.50 2.52 5.70
N VAL A 97 -0.17 1.22 5.78
CA VAL A 97 -0.79 0.19 4.97
C VAL A 97 -1.73 -0.64 5.83
N VAL A 98 -3.00 -0.70 5.42
CA VAL A 98 -4.00 -1.58 6.02
C VAL A 98 -4.11 -2.84 5.19
N VAL A 99 -3.96 -3.99 5.82
CA VAL A 99 -4.06 -5.30 5.19
C VAL A 99 -5.26 -6.02 5.79
N ARG A 100 -6.23 -6.41 4.97
CA ARG A 100 -7.19 -7.42 5.38
C ARG A 100 -6.53 -8.79 5.28
N HIS A 101 -6.65 -9.64 6.33
CA HIS A 101 -6.09 -11.00 6.26
C HIS A 101 -6.53 -11.74 5.00
N ALA A 102 -5.65 -12.56 4.45
CA ALA A 102 -5.88 -13.40 3.28
C ALA A 102 -6.94 -14.49 3.53
N LYS A 103 -7.33 -15.22 2.49
CA LYS A 103 -8.40 -16.22 2.53
C LYS A 103 -8.11 -17.30 3.58
N ALA A 104 -8.94 -17.32 4.61
CA ALA A 104 -8.86 -18.29 5.70
C ALA A 104 -9.83 -19.46 5.48
N LYS A 105 -9.59 -20.56 6.18
CA LYS A 105 -10.48 -21.72 6.21
C LYS A 105 -11.92 -21.28 6.54
N PRO A 106 -12.97 -21.76 5.88
CA PRO A 106 -14.36 -21.40 6.22
C PRO A 106 -14.70 -21.72 7.67
N ARG A 107 -15.52 -20.89 8.32
CA ARG A 107 -15.97 -21.15 9.70
C ARG A 107 -16.72 -22.48 9.82
N SER A 108 -17.54 -22.80 8.83
CA SER A 108 -18.28 -24.07 8.77
C SER A 108 -17.40 -25.33 8.71
N ALA A 109 -16.14 -25.18 8.32
CA ALA A 109 -15.16 -26.28 8.24
C ALA A 109 -14.10 -26.21 9.36
N TRP A 110 -14.33 -25.40 10.41
CA TRP A 110 -13.39 -25.19 11.50
C TRP A 110 -14.05 -25.40 12.86
N SER A 111 -13.55 -26.36 13.66
CA SER A 111 -14.11 -26.77 14.95
C SER A 111 -13.28 -26.36 16.17
N GLN A 112 -12.11 -25.70 15.94
CA GLN A 112 -11.23 -25.24 17.02
C GLN A 112 -11.47 -23.75 17.32
N ALA A 113 -10.66 -23.16 18.20
CA ALA A 113 -10.78 -21.75 18.55
C ALA A 113 -10.67 -20.84 17.31
N GLU A 114 -11.56 -19.84 17.21
CA GLU A 114 -11.64 -18.94 16.04
C GLU A 114 -10.31 -18.20 15.77
N GLY A 115 -9.54 -17.92 16.84
CA GLY A 115 -8.22 -17.29 16.74
C GLY A 115 -7.17 -18.18 16.05
N GLU A 116 -7.33 -19.49 16.06
CA GLU A 116 -6.41 -20.47 15.48
C GLU A 116 -6.77 -20.86 14.05
N ARG A 117 -7.83 -20.30 13.49
CA ARG A 117 -8.30 -20.58 12.13
C ARG A 117 -7.27 -20.11 11.09
N PRO A 118 -6.66 -21.06 10.32
CA PRO A 118 -5.54 -20.80 9.43
C PRO A 118 -5.97 -20.30 8.05
N LEU A 119 -4.99 -19.84 7.26
CA LEU A 119 -5.15 -19.62 5.84
C LEU A 119 -5.31 -20.93 5.07
N VAL A 120 -6.14 -20.93 4.03
CA VAL A 120 -6.18 -21.99 3.01
C VAL A 120 -5.03 -21.83 2.00
N ALA A 121 -4.87 -22.79 1.07
CA ALA A 121 -3.82 -22.75 0.06
C ALA A 121 -3.82 -21.43 -0.75
N THR A 122 -4.98 -21.01 -1.27
CA THR A 122 -5.14 -19.70 -1.94
C THR A 122 -4.74 -18.55 -1.02
N GLY A 123 -5.14 -18.58 0.27
CA GLY A 123 -4.74 -17.54 1.22
C GLY A 123 -3.24 -17.47 1.46
N ARG A 124 -2.53 -18.60 1.40
CA ARG A 124 -1.06 -18.61 1.49
C ARG A 124 -0.42 -17.97 0.24
N ARG A 125 -0.98 -18.21 -0.97
CA ARG A 125 -0.52 -17.50 -2.19
C ARG A 125 -0.81 -16.00 -2.10
N GLN A 126 -1.99 -15.61 -1.62
CA GLN A 126 -2.32 -14.19 -1.36
C GLN A 126 -1.35 -13.57 -0.35
N ALA A 127 -0.91 -14.28 0.69
CA ALA A 127 0.08 -13.76 1.64
C ALA A 127 1.45 -13.48 0.98
N LEU A 128 1.85 -14.28 -0.01
CA LEU A 128 3.05 -13.99 -0.82
C LEU A 128 2.83 -12.77 -1.72
N ALA A 129 1.65 -12.61 -2.32
CA ALA A 129 1.31 -11.39 -3.08
C ALA A 129 1.31 -10.15 -2.16
N VAL A 130 0.76 -10.24 -0.94
CA VAL A 130 0.85 -9.17 0.06
C VAL A 130 2.31 -8.83 0.40
N CYS A 131 3.18 -9.83 0.52
CA CYS A 131 4.62 -9.60 0.75
C CYS A 131 5.22 -8.75 -0.36
N ARG A 132 4.97 -9.11 -1.62
CA ARG A 132 5.46 -8.38 -2.79
C ARG A 132 4.91 -6.95 -2.84
N MET A 133 3.59 -6.77 -2.65
CA MET A 133 2.98 -5.44 -2.60
C MET A 133 3.60 -4.57 -1.51
N LEU A 134 3.76 -5.08 -0.28
CA LEU A 134 4.36 -4.34 0.82
C LEU A 134 5.81 -3.93 0.52
N SER A 135 6.55 -4.72 -0.26
CA SER A 135 7.94 -4.43 -0.65
C SER A 135 8.07 -3.17 -1.51
N ALA A 136 7.01 -2.74 -2.20
CA ALA A 136 7.02 -1.50 -2.98
C ALA A 136 7.07 -0.24 -2.11
N TRP A 137 6.43 -0.24 -0.94
CA TRP A 137 6.42 0.89 0.00
C TRP A 137 7.31 0.72 1.22
N LYS A 138 7.86 -0.47 1.43
CA LYS A 138 8.84 -0.80 2.48
C LYS A 138 8.43 -0.33 3.89
N PRO A 139 7.24 -0.72 4.43
CA PRO A 139 6.87 -0.39 5.81
C PRO A 139 7.86 -1.02 6.79
N LYS A 140 8.36 -0.21 7.72
CA LYS A 140 9.39 -0.62 8.71
C LYS A 140 8.81 -1.20 10.00
N ARG A 141 7.50 -1.18 10.15
CA ARG A 141 6.77 -1.73 11.29
C ARG A 141 5.63 -2.60 10.80
N ILE A 142 5.50 -3.77 11.40
CA ILE A 142 4.43 -4.70 11.11
C ILE A 142 3.66 -4.93 12.41
N VAL A 143 2.36 -4.62 12.37
CA VAL A 143 1.42 -4.84 13.46
C VAL A 143 0.31 -5.75 12.95
N SER A 144 -0.11 -6.72 13.74
CA SER A 144 -1.16 -7.66 13.36
C SER A 144 -2.12 -7.93 14.51
N SER A 145 -3.36 -8.27 14.20
CA SER A 145 -4.15 -9.08 15.10
C SER A 145 -3.38 -10.37 15.45
N PRO A 146 -3.43 -10.87 16.70
CA PRO A 146 -2.76 -12.11 17.08
C PRO A 146 -3.39 -13.36 16.44
N TRP A 147 -4.57 -13.25 15.85
CA TRP A 147 -5.24 -14.39 15.23
C TRP A 147 -4.44 -14.95 14.05
N LEU A 148 -4.32 -16.26 14.00
CA LEU A 148 -3.40 -16.99 13.13
C LEU A 148 -3.47 -16.55 11.67
N ARG A 149 -4.67 -16.35 11.10
CA ARG A 149 -4.85 -15.90 9.71
C ARG A 149 -4.24 -14.53 9.40
N CYS A 150 -4.27 -13.61 10.38
CA CYS A 150 -3.63 -12.31 10.22
C CYS A 150 -2.11 -12.42 10.30
N VAL A 151 -1.62 -13.16 11.29
CA VAL A 151 -0.19 -13.43 11.46
C VAL A 151 0.37 -14.10 10.20
N GLN A 152 -0.27 -15.18 9.71
CA GLN A 152 0.14 -15.88 8.49
C GLN A 152 0.14 -14.98 7.25
N THR A 153 -0.75 -13.98 7.17
CA THR A 153 -0.82 -13.07 6.02
C THR A 153 0.41 -12.18 5.91
N VAL A 154 0.97 -11.72 7.03
CA VAL A 154 2.10 -10.76 7.01
C VAL A 154 3.44 -11.39 7.37
N THR A 155 3.45 -12.66 7.79
CA THR A 155 4.69 -13.40 8.10
C THR A 155 5.67 -13.44 6.92
N PRO A 156 5.26 -13.69 5.65
CA PRO A 156 6.21 -13.68 4.54
C PRO A 156 6.98 -12.36 4.44
N TYR A 157 6.30 -11.21 4.58
CA TYR A 157 6.96 -9.91 4.56
C TYR A 157 7.85 -9.68 5.79
N ALA A 158 7.40 -10.09 6.98
CA ALA A 158 8.18 -9.99 8.20
C ALA A 158 9.50 -10.79 8.10
N MET A 159 9.44 -12.00 7.53
CA MET A 159 10.62 -12.84 7.31
C MET A 159 11.54 -12.26 6.24
N HIS A 160 10.99 -11.85 5.10
CA HIS A 160 11.76 -11.25 4.00
C HIS A 160 12.56 -10.02 4.43
N THR A 161 11.95 -9.15 5.26
CA THR A 161 12.57 -7.90 5.71
C THR A 161 13.26 -8.02 7.08
N GLN A 162 13.22 -9.19 7.71
CA GLN A 162 13.69 -9.41 9.09
C GLN A 162 13.05 -8.44 10.11
N THR A 163 11.84 -7.96 9.80
CA THR A 163 11.13 -6.99 10.64
C THR A 163 10.32 -7.72 11.71
N LYS A 164 10.47 -7.31 12.98
CA LYS A 164 9.69 -7.90 14.08
C LYS A 164 8.20 -7.67 13.92
N LEU A 165 7.45 -8.75 13.84
CA LEU A 165 5.98 -8.73 13.89
C LEU A 165 5.51 -8.47 15.33
N ARG A 166 4.63 -7.49 15.52
CA ARG A 166 4.00 -7.17 16.81
C ARG A 166 2.51 -7.46 16.73
N THR A 167 1.95 -8.03 17.76
CA THR A 167 0.50 -8.29 17.85
C THR A 167 -0.20 -7.32 18.77
N VAL A 168 -1.47 -7.01 18.46
CA VAL A 168 -2.33 -6.12 19.23
C VAL A 168 -3.72 -6.72 19.32
N ASP A 169 -4.14 -7.12 20.50
CA ASP A 169 -5.43 -7.78 20.76
C ASP A 169 -6.63 -6.89 20.44
N ALA A 170 -6.49 -5.58 20.61
CA ALA A 170 -7.59 -4.63 20.38
C ALA A 170 -8.14 -4.65 18.94
N ILE A 171 -7.36 -5.13 17.96
CA ILE A 171 -7.77 -5.23 16.56
C ILE A 171 -8.17 -6.65 16.13
N THR A 172 -8.49 -7.54 17.07
CA THR A 172 -9.21 -8.80 16.78
C THR A 172 -10.69 -8.52 16.54
N GLU A 173 -11.40 -9.42 15.83
CA GLU A 173 -12.86 -9.29 15.64
C GLU A 173 -13.57 -9.20 16.98
N HIS A 174 -13.28 -10.14 17.88
CA HIS A 174 -13.90 -10.22 19.21
C HIS A 174 -13.69 -8.95 20.05
N ASN A 175 -12.46 -8.46 20.16
CA ASN A 175 -12.19 -7.29 20.98
C ASN A 175 -12.73 -6.00 20.36
N ASN A 176 -12.73 -5.90 19.03
CA ASN A 176 -13.35 -4.79 18.32
C ASN A 176 -14.88 -4.76 18.53
N GLU A 177 -15.54 -5.91 18.52
CA GLU A 177 -16.97 -6.02 18.78
C GLU A 177 -17.30 -5.59 20.22
N ARG A 178 -16.57 -6.10 21.21
CA ARG A 178 -16.77 -5.77 22.63
C ARG A 178 -16.43 -4.33 22.98
N ASN A 179 -15.39 -3.77 22.38
CA ASN A 179 -14.93 -2.41 22.67
C ASN A 179 -14.37 -1.69 21.44
N PRO A 180 -15.24 -1.19 20.54
CA PRO A 180 -14.82 -0.46 19.35
C PRO A 180 -13.97 0.79 19.64
N LYS A 181 -14.19 1.43 20.79
CA LYS A 181 -13.41 2.61 21.20
C LYS A 181 -11.95 2.23 21.45
N LYS A 182 -11.68 1.08 22.09
CA LYS A 182 -10.32 0.59 22.34
C LYS A 182 -9.60 0.23 21.02
N ALA A 183 -10.32 -0.37 20.07
CA ALA A 183 -9.78 -0.64 18.74
C ALA A 183 -9.37 0.66 18.02
N ARG A 184 -10.27 1.67 18.00
CA ARG A 184 -9.95 3.00 17.41
C ARG A 184 -8.76 3.67 18.10
N ALA A 185 -8.70 3.63 19.44
CA ALA A 185 -7.57 4.21 20.18
C ALA A 185 -6.23 3.53 19.82
N ALA A 186 -6.20 2.20 19.71
CA ALA A 186 -5.03 1.48 19.29
C ALA A 186 -4.57 1.87 17.87
N LEU A 187 -5.52 1.98 16.94
CA LEU A 187 -5.25 2.39 15.55
C LEU A 187 -4.75 3.84 15.49
N PHE A 188 -5.37 4.75 16.22
CA PHE A 188 -4.94 6.13 16.35
C PHE A 188 -3.49 6.23 16.88
N GLN A 189 -3.16 5.50 17.95
CA GLN A 189 -1.79 5.45 18.47
C GLN A 189 -0.76 4.91 17.46
N MET A 190 -1.17 4.00 16.57
CA MET A 190 -0.27 3.50 15.51
C MET A 190 0.04 4.59 14.49
N LEU A 191 -0.95 5.42 14.12
CA LEU A 191 -0.78 6.59 13.24
C LEU A 191 0.07 7.68 13.89
N GLU A 192 -0.20 8.00 15.17
CA GLU A 192 0.55 9.02 15.93
C GLU A 192 2.05 8.74 16.01
N LYS A 193 2.47 7.48 15.88
CA LYS A 193 3.90 7.14 15.87
C LYS A 193 4.67 7.69 14.67
N GLY A 194 3.99 8.18 13.64
CA GLY A 194 4.62 8.84 12.49
C GLY A 194 5.64 7.96 11.75
N LYS A 195 5.42 6.63 11.69
CA LYS A 195 6.38 5.68 11.12
C LYS A 195 5.73 4.83 10.03
N PRO A 196 6.46 4.48 8.96
CA PRO A 196 6.00 3.53 7.95
C PRO A 196 5.51 2.25 8.61
N THR A 197 4.22 1.94 8.50
CA THR A 197 3.57 0.85 9.25
C THR A 197 2.62 0.06 8.35
N ALA A 198 2.65 -1.27 8.44
CA ALA A 198 1.62 -2.16 7.94
C ALA A 198 0.81 -2.72 9.11
N VAL A 199 -0.53 -2.68 9.00
CA VAL A 199 -1.46 -3.20 10.00
C VAL A 199 -2.34 -4.26 9.38
N CYS A 200 -2.22 -5.52 9.83
CA CYS A 200 -3.07 -6.61 9.38
C CYS A 200 -4.21 -6.86 10.37
N THR A 201 -5.43 -6.88 9.86
CA THR A 201 -6.62 -7.02 10.67
C THR A 201 -7.76 -7.73 9.92
N HIS A 202 -8.97 -7.64 10.43
CA HIS A 202 -10.15 -8.36 10.00
C HIS A 202 -11.20 -7.43 9.40
N ARG A 203 -12.06 -7.98 8.54
CA ARG A 203 -13.19 -7.27 7.93
C ARG A 203 -14.02 -6.44 8.93
N PRO A 204 -14.48 -6.97 10.08
CA PRO A 204 -15.30 -6.20 11.03
C PRO A 204 -14.56 -5.03 11.71
N VAL A 205 -13.24 -4.99 11.65
CA VAL A 205 -12.42 -3.90 12.23
C VAL A 205 -12.25 -2.75 11.26
N LEU A 206 -12.35 -2.99 9.94
CA LEU A 206 -12.09 -2.00 8.89
C LEU A 206 -12.92 -0.71 9.04
N PRO A 207 -14.23 -0.75 9.33
CA PRO A 207 -15.01 0.49 9.52
C PRO A 207 -14.47 1.40 10.62
N ASN A 208 -14.00 0.81 11.73
CA ASN A 208 -13.40 1.58 12.82
C ASN A 208 -12.05 2.18 12.43
N LEU A 209 -11.26 1.44 11.64
CA LEU A 209 -9.99 1.91 11.11
C LEU A 209 -10.22 3.04 10.10
N PHE A 210 -11.17 2.90 9.19
CA PHE A 210 -11.50 3.93 8.20
C PHE A 210 -11.97 5.23 8.84
N LYS A 211 -12.75 5.17 9.94
CA LYS A 211 -13.10 6.37 10.73
C LYS A 211 -11.87 7.10 11.27
N VAL A 212 -10.85 6.37 11.71
CA VAL A 212 -9.60 6.96 12.21
C VAL A 212 -8.77 7.56 11.06
N LEU A 213 -8.74 6.91 9.90
CA LEU A 213 -8.05 7.42 8.71
C LEU A 213 -8.74 8.65 8.13
N ALA A 214 -10.07 8.62 7.98
CA ALA A 214 -10.87 9.71 7.44
C ALA A 214 -10.67 11.03 8.21
N ALA A 215 -10.48 10.96 9.53
CA ALA A 215 -10.18 12.13 10.35
C ALA A 215 -8.87 12.86 9.99
N ARG A 216 -8.03 12.25 9.14
CA ARG A 216 -6.77 12.82 8.66
C ARG A 216 -6.74 13.06 7.15
N MET A 217 -7.86 12.91 6.48
CA MET A 217 -8.06 13.14 5.06
C MET A 217 -8.89 14.41 4.83
N ASP A 218 -8.75 15.02 3.66
CA ASP A 218 -9.76 15.95 3.20
C ASP A 218 -11.07 15.20 2.84
N PRO A 219 -12.21 15.89 2.79
CA PRO A 219 -13.51 15.25 2.56
C PRO A 219 -13.60 14.47 1.24
N LEU A 220 -12.96 14.95 0.17
CA LEU A 220 -12.99 14.28 -1.14
C LEU A 220 -12.19 12.98 -1.13
N LEU A 221 -11.04 12.97 -0.47
CA LEU A 221 -10.25 11.76 -0.29
C LEU A 221 -10.94 10.78 0.65
N ALA A 222 -11.51 11.25 1.75
CA ALA A 222 -12.24 10.43 2.71
C ALA A 222 -13.45 9.73 2.07
N ALA A 223 -14.14 10.38 1.14
CA ALA A 223 -15.27 9.81 0.40
C ALA A 223 -14.88 8.61 -0.50
N LYS A 224 -13.59 8.45 -0.81
CA LYS A 224 -13.08 7.30 -1.58
C LYS A 224 -12.81 6.07 -0.72
N LEU A 225 -12.88 6.17 0.60
CA LEU A 225 -12.76 4.98 1.48
C LEU A 225 -13.94 4.03 1.23
N PRO A 226 -13.71 2.70 1.23
CA PRO A 226 -14.78 1.74 1.04
C PRO A 226 -15.87 1.90 2.09
N ALA A 227 -17.11 2.14 1.65
CA ALA A 227 -18.25 2.36 2.53
C ALA A 227 -19.04 1.08 2.80
N GLU A 228 -18.99 0.12 1.87
CA GLU A 228 -19.82 -1.09 1.89
C GLU A 228 -19.02 -2.35 2.20
N ASP A 229 -19.64 -3.30 2.92
CA ASP A 229 -19.10 -4.65 3.12
C ASP A 229 -18.91 -5.35 1.76
N PRO A 230 -17.78 -5.98 1.52
CA PRO A 230 -16.72 -6.41 2.45
C PRO A 230 -15.58 -5.41 2.70
N TYR A 231 -15.69 -4.16 2.32
CA TYR A 231 -14.72 -3.07 2.44
C TYR A 231 -13.40 -3.30 1.68
N LEU A 232 -12.70 -4.36 1.97
CA LEU A 232 -11.53 -4.88 1.26
C LEU A 232 -11.71 -6.36 1.01
N ARG A 233 -11.25 -6.91 -0.11
CA ARG A 233 -11.20 -8.35 -0.37
C ARG A 233 -10.15 -9.04 0.52
N PRO A 234 -10.23 -10.37 0.76
CA PRO A 234 -9.18 -11.08 1.49
C PRO A 234 -7.80 -10.91 0.83
N GLY A 235 -6.81 -10.48 1.60
CA GLY A 235 -5.47 -10.16 1.09
C GLY A 235 -5.34 -8.78 0.45
N ALA A 236 -6.43 -8.03 0.27
CA ALA A 236 -6.34 -6.67 -0.25
C ALA A 236 -5.63 -5.73 0.73
N VAL A 237 -4.98 -4.72 0.18
CA VAL A 237 -4.29 -3.68 0.91
C VAL A 237 -4.85 -2.31 0.57
N LEU A 238 -5.00 -1.45 1.57
CA LEU A 238 -5.22 -0.01 1.42
C LEU A 238 -3.94 0.69 1.85
N VAL A 239 -3.30 1.41 0.94
CA VAL A 239 -2.10 2.20 1.19
C VAL A 239 -2.50 3.65 1.39
N CYS A 240 -2.22 4.21 2.55
CA CYS A 240 -2.39 5.63 2.83
C CYS A 240 -1.02 6.31 2.84
N HIS A 241 -0.90 7.39 2.09
CA HIS A 241 0.31 8.21 2.01
C HIS A 241 0.21 9.39 2.97
N ILE A 242 1.00 9.37 4.03
CA ILE A 242 0.95 10.38 5.10
C ILE A 242 2.06 11.40 4.87
N SER A 243 1.68 12.67 4.67
CA SER A 243 2.64 13.75 4.48
C SER A 243 3.44 14.02 5.76
N LYS A 244 4.77 14.12 5.61
CA LYS A 244 5.67 14.56 6.69
C LYS A 244 5.65 16.08 6.88
N LYS A 245 5.19 16.81 5.88
CA LYS A 245 5.16 18.28 5.86
C LYS A 245 3.83 18.88 6.32
N GLN A 246 2.73 18.10 6.24
CA GLN A 246 1.37 18.55 6.57
C GLN A 246 0.85 17.89 7.86
N HIS A 247 1.62 17.88 8.93
CA HIS A 247 1.20 17.42 10.28
C HIS A 247 0.50 16.05 10.31
N GLY A 248 0.97 15.12 9.49
CA GLY A 248 0.42 13.75 9.43
C GLY A 248 -0.92 13.64 8.68
N LYS A 249 -1.26 14.59 7.83
CA LYS A 249 -2.39 14.50 6.89
C LYS A 249 -2.16 13.36 5.91
N ILE A 250 -3.19 12.59 5.62
CA ILE A 250 -3.20 11.62 4.53
C ILE A 250 -3.55 12.38 3.25
N VAL A 251 -2.61 12.40 2.30
CA VAL A 251 -2.72 13.19 1.06
C VAL A 251 -3.10 12.36 -0.16
N ALA A 252 -2.87 11.06 -0.10
CA ALA A 252 -3.28 10.13 -1.15
C ALA A 252 -3.56 8.75 -0.57
N MET A 253 -4.34 7.95 -1.28
CA MET A 253 -4.55 6.54 -0.97
C MET A 253 -4.77 5.73 -2.24
N GLU A 254 -4.51 4.42 -2.15
CA GLU A 254 -4.77 3.44 -3.20
C GLU A 254 -5.19 2.10 -2.60
N ILE A 255 -5.99 1.34 -3.32
CA ILE A 255 -6.44 0.01 -2.92
C ILE A 255 -5.98 -0.97 -3.97
N LEU A 256 -5.37 -2.06 -3.51
CA LEU A 256 -4.83 -3.12 -4.36
C LEU A 256 -5.31 -4.48 -3.86
N ASP A 257 -5.79 -5.29 -4.78
CA ASP A 257 -6.20 -6.66 -4.49
C ASP A 257 -5.00 -7.60 -4.62
N ALA A 258 -4.88 -8.57 -3.70
CA ALA A 258 -4.02 -9.70 -3.93
C ALA A 258 -4.63 -10.59 -5.03
N TYR A 259 -3.79 -11.12 -5.92
CA TYR A 259 -4.25 -12.02 -6.96
C TYR A 259 -5.07 -13.18 -6.35
N ASP A 260 -6.27 -13.38 -6.89
CA ASP A 260 -7.06 -14.58 -6.74
C ASP A 260 -6.75 -15.47 -7.98
N ASP A 261 -5.81 -16.38 -7.84
CA ASP A 261 -5.65 -17.51 -8.76
C ASP A 261 -6.63 -18.63 -8.36
#